data_c0351c81244c29e05ca4d66bc4347853
#
_entry.id   c0351c81244c29e05ca4d66bc4347853
#
_cell.length_a   1.000
_cell.length_b   1.000
_cell.length_c   1.000
_cell.angle_alpha   90.00
_cell.angle_beta   90.00
_cell.angle_gamma   90.00
#
_symmetry.space_group_name_H-M   'P 1'
#
loop_
_entity.id
_entity.type
_entity.pdbx_description
1 polymer ?
#
loop_
_entity_poly.entity_id
_entity_poly.type
_entity_poly.pdbx_seq_one_letter_code
_entity_poly.pdbx_strand_id
1 'polypeptide(L)'
;MLKILIPVIIAVLGLIAIAKFPDLATPDAAFPTLAAQLLPTGIRGLFLAAFIAALMSSVDSYLNASATVATKDFYLRFVNREVDDNRILVIGRTVTLVLMIWGIGFAFFIRQAGENTGIYTIFQTLMSFFQGPALAMILTGFFWKRANGIGALSGFICGIICAVGLFILHNWHQSFGIEPLFRIEEPFLYFSIWSFVVALIVIIVVSRLTPPEPAEKTAFLKLNVEVSSNNV
;
A
#
# COMPACT_ATOMS: atom_id res chain seq x y z
N MET A 1 4.86 20.56 0.32
CA MET A 1 3.82 21.34 -0.40
C MET A 1 3.40 20.71 -1.72
N LEU A 2 4.33 20.24 -2.57
CA LEU A 2 3.98 19.63 -3.88
C LEU A 2 2.99 18.45 -3.77
N LYS A 3 3.14 17.60 -2.75
CA LYS A 3 2.25 16.43 -2.50
C LYS A 3 0.79 16.79 -2.18
N ILE A 4 0.51 18.04 -1.78
CA ILE A 4 -0.86 18.51 -1.52
C ILE A 4 -1.51 19.05 -2.81
N LEU A 5 -0.71 19.63 -3.69
CA LEU A 5 -1.20 20.15 -4.98
C LEU A 5 -1.62 19.06 -5.96
N ILE A 6 -0.92 17.91 -5.97
CA ILE A 6 -1.22 16.80 -6.90
C ILE A 6 -2.66 16.28 -6.74
N PRO A 7 -3.17 15.95 -5.54
CA PRO A 7 -4.55 15.52 -5.36
C PRO A 7 -5.57 16.57 -5.81
N VAL A 8 -5.29 17.86 -5.58
CA VAL A 8 -6.17 18.95 -6.00
C VAL A 8 -6.25 19.00 -7.53
N ILE A 9 -5.11 18.90 -8.22
CA ILE A 9 -5.08 18.89 -9.70
C ILE A 9 -5.86 17.68 -10.24
N ILE A 10 -5.67 16.50 -9.64
CA ILE A 10 -6.38 15.28 -10.07
C ILE A 10 -7.90 15.43 -9.84
N ALA A 11 -8.30 15.96 -8.68
CA ALA A 11 -9.71 16.18 -8.37
C ALA A 11 -10.36 17.17 -9.37
N VAL A 12 -9.68 18.27 -9.70
CA VAL A 12 -10.16 19.25 -10.69
C VAL A 12 -10.33 18.61 -12.07
N LEU A 13 -9.36 17.78 -12.51
CA LEU A 13 -9.47 17.04 -13.76
C LEU A 13 -10.67 16.10 -13.77
N GLY A 14 -10.93 15.41 -12.65
CA GLY A 14 -12.10 14.55 -12.47
C GLY A 14 -13.42 15.34 -12.59
N LEU A 15 -13.51 16.50 -11.93
CA LEU A 15 -14.68 17.37 -12.01
C LEU A 15 -14.93 17.89 -13.44
N ILE A 16 -13.86 18.26 -14.16
CA ILE A 16 -13.95 18.68 -15.57
C ILE A 16 -14.46 17.53 -16.44
N ALA A 17 -14.00 16.29 -16.16
CA ALA A 17 -14.45 15.12 -16.90
C ALA A 17 -15.94 14.88 -16.73
N ILE A 18 -16.45 14.90 -15.50
CA ILE A 18 -17.88 14.73 -15.20
C ILE A 18 -18.73 15.85 -15.83
N ALA A 19 -18.27 17.10 -15.74
CA ALA A 19 -18.99 18.24 -16.29
C ALA A 19 -19.08 18.22 -17.83
N LYS A 20 -18.04 17.71 -18.51
CA LYS A 20 -17.95 17.71 -19.97
C LYS A 20 -18.46 16.43 -20.61
N PHE A 21 -18.38 15.32 -19.89
CA PHE A 21 -18.74 13.97 -20.34
C PHE A 21 -19.61 13.25 -19.29
N PRO A 22 -20.89 13.66 -19.15
CA PRO A 22 -21.77 13.06 -18.12
C PRO A 22 -22.08 11.57 -18.36
N ASP A 23 -21.93 11.10 -19.61
CA ASP A 23 -22.24 9.71 -20.01
C ASP A 23 -21.00 8.78 -19.96
N LEU A 24 -20.00 9.08 -19.12
CA LEU A 24 -18.85 8.20 -18.95
C LEU A 24 -19.26 6.83 -18.37
N ALA A 25 -18.94 5.76 -19.09
CA ALA A 25 -19.29 4.39 -18.69
C ALA A 25 -18.66 3.97 -17.33
N THR A 26 -17.47 4.47 -17.02
CA THR A 26 -16.77 4.17 -15.77
C THR A 26 -15.94 5.39 -15.31
N PRO A 27 -15.76 5.59 -14.00
CA PRO A 27 -14.88 6.66 -13.48
C PRO A 27 -13.44 6.56 -14.00
N ASP A 28 -12.95 5.35 -14.23
CA ASP A 28 -11.59 5.09 -14.74
C ASP A 28 -11.39 5.61 -16.18
N ALA A 29 -12.46 5.78 -16.94
CA ALA A 29 -12.41 6.33 -18.30
C ALA A 29 -12.27 7.86 -18.33
N ALA A 30 -12.42 8.57 -17.20
CA ALA A 30 -12.42 10.04 -17.16
C ALA A 30 -11.12 10.64 -17.68
N PHE A 31 -9.99 10.21 -17.16
CA PHE A 31 -8.68 10.74 -17.53
C PHE A 31 -8.26 10.39 -18.98
N PRO A 32 -8.39 9.13 -19.45
CA PRO A 32 -8.13 8.79 -20.84
C PRO A 32 -9.01 9.56 -21.82
N THR A 33 -10.30 9.76 -21.51
CA THR A 33 -11.24 10.52 -22.36
C THR A 33 -10.86 11.99 -22.44
N LEU A 34 -10.52 12.63 -21.32
CA LEU A 34 -10.01 13.99 -21.32
C LEU A 34 -8.76 14.13 -22.18
N ALA A 35 -7.78 13.24 -22.01
CA ALA A 35 -6.55 13.27 -22.77
C ALA A 35 -6.79 13.05 -24.27
N ALA A 36 -7.70 12.13 -24.63
CA ALA A 36 -8.05 11.86 -26.01
C ALA A 36 -8.79 13.00 -26.72
N GLN A 37 -9.59 13.78 -26.00
CA GLN A 37 -10.42 14.82 -26.61
C GLN A 37 -9.85 16.24 -26.49
N LEU A 38 -9.11 16.53 -25.42
CA LEU A 38 -8.58 17.88 -25.20
C LEU A 38 -7.20 18.11 -25.80
N LEU A 39 -6.39 17.04 -25.95
CA LEU A 39 -5.03 17.18 -26.45
C LEU A 39 -4.98 17.14 -27.98
N PRO A 40 -4.25 18.06 -28.64
CA PRO A 40 -3.96 18.00 -30.08
C PRO A 40 -3.18 16.71 -30.41
N THR A 41 -3.28 16.26 -31.67
CA THR A 41 -2.74 14.96 -32.14
C THR A 41 -1.28 14.73 -31.81
N GLY A 42 -0.40 15.72 -31.96
CA GLY A 42 1.02 15.58 -31.64
C GLY A 42 1.30 15.52 -30.12
N ILE A 43 0.62 16.36 -29.36
CA ILE A 43 0.76 16.42 -27.88
C ILE A 43 0.18 15.17 -27.24
N ARG A 44 -0.86 14.57 -27.82
CA ARG A 44 -1.45 13.30 -27.36
C ARG A 44 -0.46 12.16 -27.39
N GLY A 45 0.35 12.05 -28.46
CA GLY A 45 1.42 11.04 -28.55
C GLY A 45 2.51 11.25 -27.51
N LEU A 46 2.97 12.48 -27.32
CA LEU A 46 3.96 12.83 -26.29
C LEU A 46 3.44 12.55 -24.88
N PHE A 47 2.17 12.89 -24.62
CA PHE A 47 1.50 12.61 -23.35
C PHE A 47 1.45 11.09 -23.05
N LEU A 48 1.06 10.29 -24.04
CA LEU A 48 1.01 8.83 -23.89
C LEU A 48 2.40 8.26 -23.63
N ALA A 49 3.42 8.72 -24.34
CA ALA A 49 4.80 8.29 -24.12
C ALA A 49 5.29 8.65 -22.71
N ALA A 50 5.01 9.86 -22.23
CA ALA A 50 5.37 10.31 -20.89
C ALA A 50 4.63 9.49 -19.81
N PHE A 51 3.36 9.18 -20.02
CA PHE A 51 2.57 8.37 -19.12
C PHE A 51 3.12 6.94 -19.01
N ILE A 52 3.43 6.30 -20.14
CA ILE A 52 4.05 4.97 -20.17
C ILE A 52 5.42 4.99 -19.48
N ALA A 53 6.25 6.01 -19.74
CA ALA A 53 7.56 6.15 -19.11
C ALA A 53 7.45 6.27 -17.58
N ALA A 54 6.47 7.04 -17.08
CA ALA A 54 6.21 7.18 -15.65
C ALA A 54 5.77 5.85 -15.00
N LEU A 55 4.89 5.10 -15.68
CA LEU A 55 4.49 3.75 -15.24
C LEU A 55 5.67 2.79 -15.21
N MET A 56 6.51 2.75 -16.27
CA MET A 56 7.69 1.91 -16.31
C MET A 56 8.65 2.20 -15.17
N SER A 57 8.93 3.47 -14.90
CA SER A 57 9.79 3.89 -13.78
C SER A 57 9.28 3.42 -12.43
N SER A 58 7.96 3.50 -12.19
CA SER A 58 7.34 3.03 -10.96
C SER A 58 7.42 1.51 -10.82
N VAL A 59 7.07 0.78 -11.87
CA VAL A 59 7.11 -0.69 -11.90
C VAL A 59 8.53 -1.20 -11.66
N ASP A 60 9.54 -0.61 -12.33
CA ASP A 60 10.95 -0.97 -12.15
C ASP A 60 11.38 -0.78 -10.69
N SER A 61 11.03 0.35 -10.06
CA SER A 61 11.36 0.63 -8.68
C SER A 61 10.72 -0.38 -7.71
N TYR A 62 9.45 -0.73 -7.91
CA TYR A 62 8.76 -1.72 -7.07
C TYR A 62 9.31 -3.14 -7.26
N LEU A 63 9.59 -3.55 -8.49
CA LEU A 63 10.17 -4.85 -8.77
C LEU A 63 11.57 -4.99 -8.17
N ASN A 64 12.42 -3.96 -8.31
CA ASN A 64 13.76 -3.95 -7.75
C ASN A 64 13.75 -3.98 -6.22
N ALA A 65 12.91 -3.16 -5.58
CA ALA A 65 12.74 -3.16 -4.13
C ALA A 65 12.26 -4.52 -3.62
N SER A 66 11.24 -5.10 -4.25
CA SER A 66 10.68 -6.40 -3.86
C SER A 66 11.68 -7.55 -4.07
N ALA A 67 12.42 -7.54 -5.19
CA ALA A 67 13.46 -8.51 -5.45
C ALA A 67 14.61 -8.41 -4.43
N THR A 68 14.97 -7.19 -4.04
CA THR A 68 16.00 -6.95 -3.02
C THR A 68 15.58 -7.48 -1.65
N VAL A 69 14.35 -7.19 -1.22
CA VAL A 69 13.80 -7.71 0.05
C VAL A 69 13.73 -9.24 0.01
N ALA A 70 13.19 -9.83 -1.06
CA ALA A 70 13.11 -11.27 -1.19
C ALA A 70 14.48 -11.95 -1.18
N THR A 71 15.49 -11.33 -1.81
CA THR A 71 16.84 -11.90 -1.88
C THR A 71 17.59 -11.69 -0.57
N LYS A 72 17.66 -10.45 -0.06
CA LYS A 72 18.49 -10.12 1.10
C LYS A 72 17.83 -10.51 2.42
N ASP A 73 16.55 -10.18 2.60
CA ASP A 73 15.89 -10.34 3.89
C ASP A 73 15.31 -11.74 4.06
N PHE A 74 14.91 -12.40 2.95
CA PHE A 74 14.34 -13.72 3.01
C PHE A 74 15.36 -14.82 2.65
N TYR A 75 15.94 -14.79 1.44
CA TYR A 75 16.80 -15.87 0.99
C TYR A 75 18.12 -15.95 1.79
N LEU A 76 18.88 -14.85 1.93
CA LEU A 76 20.12 -14.84 2.68
C LEU A 76 19.94 -15.07 4.17
N ARG A 77 18.78 -14.71 4.71
CA ARG A 77 18.50 -14.86 6.14
C ARG A 77 18.04 -16.27 6.52
N PHE A 78 17.23 -16.92 5.69
CA PHE A 78 16.55 -18.19 6.04
C PHE A 78 17.06 -19.40 5.26
N VAL A 79 17.65 -19.21 4.09
CA VAL A 79 18.05 -20.33 3.22
C VAL A 79 19.56 -20.54 3.23
N ASN A 80 20.34 -19.53 2.87
CA ASN A 80 21.80 -19.64 2.87
C ASN A 80 22.46 -18.28 3.06
N ARG A 81 23.32 -18.15 4.08
CA ARG A 81 24.02 -16.91 4.43
C ARG A 81 25.28 -16.66 3.61
N GLU A 82 25.93 -17.72 3.12
CA GLU A 82 27.19 -17.68 2.37
C GLU A 82 26.89 -18.02 0.90
N VAL A 83 26.55 -17.01 0.12
CA VAL A 83 26.23 -17.16 -1.31
C VAL A 83 27.10 -16.21 -2.11
N ASP A 84 27.69 -16.74 -3.20
CA ASP A 84 28.44 -15.96 -4.18
C ASP A 84 27.58 -14.87 -4.82
N ASP A 85 28.20 -13.70 -5.08
CA ASP A 85 27.50 -12.53 -5.65
C ASP A 85 26.77 -12.83 -6.96
N ASN A 86 27.35 -13.72 -7.80
CA ASN A 86 26.70 -14.16 -9.04
C ASN A 86 25.37 -14.90 -8.78
N ARG A 87 25.31 -15.71 -7.73
CA ARG A 87 24.07 -16.41 -7.34
C ARG A 87 23.03 -15.44 -6.79
N ILE A 88 23.46 -14.43 -6.02
CA ILE A 88 22.57 -13.36 -5.53
C ILE A 88 21.89 -12.64 -6.70
N LEU A 89 22.65 -12.31 -7.74
CA LEU A 89 22.14 -11.69 -8.97
C LEU A 89 21.14 -12.59 -9.70
N VAL A 90 21.43 -13.89 -9.83
CA VAL A 90 20.53 -14.84 -10.48
C VAL A 90 19.23 -14.97 -9.70
N ILE A 91 19.30 -15.08 -8.38
CA ILE A 91 18.12 -15.16 -7.52
C ILE A 91 17.27 -13.88 -7.65
N GLY A 92 17.91 -12.69 -7.57
CA GLY A 92 17.21 -11.42 -7.74
C GLY A 92 16.49 -11.33 -9.09
N ARG A 93 17.14 -11.70 -10.18
CA ARG A 93 16.52 -11.74 -11.52
C ARG A 93 15.38 -12.74 -11.60
N THR A 94 15.51 -13.92 -11.00
CA THR A 94 14.45 -14.93 -10.98
C THR A 94 13.23 -14.41 -10.19
N VAL A 95 13.45 -13.81 -9.03
CA VAL A 95 12.37 -13.19 -8.25
C VAL A 95 11.68 -12.07 -9.03
N THR A 96 12.44 -11.20 -9.70
CA THR A 96 11.87 -10.15 -10.57
C THR A 96 10.98 -10.73 -11.67
N LEU A 97 11.43 -11.79 -12.37
CA LEU A 97 10.65 -12.46 -13.40
C LEU A 97 9.38 -13.09 -12.84
N VAL A 98 9.46 -13.77 -11.71
CA VAL A 98 8.29 -14.38 -11.04
C VAL A 98 7.27 -13.31 -10.65
N LEU A 99 7.74 -12.21 -10.05
CA LEU A 99 6.85 -11.09 -9.67
C LEU A 99 6.21 -10.41 -10.88
N MET A 100 6.95 -10.29 -11.99
CA MET A 100 6.42 -9.72 -13.23
C MET A 100 5.33 -10.62 -13.84
N ILE A 101 5.56 -11.93 -13.92
CA ILE A 101 4.56 -12.89 -14.42
C ILE A 101 3.33 -12.89 -13.51
N TRP A 102 3.54 -12.89 -12.20
CA TRP A 102 2.46 -12.80 -11.22
C TRP A 102 1.66 -11.49 -11.38
N GLY A 103 2.35 -10.36 -11.56
CA GLY A 103 1.73 -9.05 -11.77
C GLY A 103 0.88 -9.00 -13.03
N ILE A 104 1.35 -9.59 -14.14
CA ILE A 104 0.57 -9.71 -15.38
C ILE A 104 -0.68 -10.55 -15.14
N GLY A 105 -0.53 -11.73 -14.52
CA GLY A 105 -1.67 -12.58 -14.17
C GLY A 105 -2.69 -11.88 -13.27
N PHE A 106 -2.21 -11.16 -12.28
CA PHE A 106 -3.04 -10.38 -11.38
C PHE A 106 -3.77 -9.21 -12.07
N ALA A 107 -3.15 -8.59 -13.08
CA ALA A 107 -3.79 -7.56 -13.89
C ALA A 107 -5.01 -8.10 -14.65
N PHE A 108 -4.93 -9.33 -15.20
CA PHE A 108 -6.08 -9.98 -15.82
C PHE A 108 -7.19 -10.27 -14.81
N PHE A 109 -6.84 -10.72 -13.60
CA PHE A 109 -7.80 -10.95 -12.52
C PHE A 109 -8.52 -9.66 -12.11
N ILE A 110 -7.77 -8.56 -11.91
CA ILE A 110 -8.36 -7.25 -11.57
C ILE A 110 -9.28 -6.74 -12.67
N ARG A 111 -8.91 -6.91 -13.95
CA ARG A 111 -9.75 -6.50 -15.05
C ARG A 111 -11.12 -7.17 -14.99
N GLN A 112 -11.16 -8.47 -14.73
CA GLN A 112 -12.41 -9.22 -14.63
C GLN A 112 -13.24 -8.84 -13.39
N ALA A 113 -12.57 -8.60 -12.26
CA ALA A 113 -13.23 -8.18 -11.02
C ALA A 113 -13.67 -6.69 -11.05
N GLY A 114 -12.99 -5.86 -11.85
CA GLY A 114 -13.16 -4.40 -11.88
C GLY A 114 -14.25 -3.89 -12.81
N GLU A 115 -14.90 -4.73 -13.59
CA GLU A 115 -15.93 -4.30 -14.56
C GLU A 115 -17.07 -3.51 -13.90
N ASN A 116 -17.36 -3.77 -12.62
CA ASN A 116 -18.43 -3.09 -11.87
C ASN A 116 -17.95 -2.16 -10.75
N THR A 117 -16.68 -2.20 -10.36
CA THR A 117 -16.23 -1.56 -9.10
C THR A 117 -15.17 -0.47 -9.31
N GLY A 118 -14.52 -0.44 -10.49
CA GLY A 118 -13.39 0.45 -10.79
C GLY A 118 -12.04 -0.06 -10.22
N ILE A 119 -10.99 0.09 -11.01
CA ILE A 119 -9.63 -0.39 -10.69
C ILE A 119 -9.08 0.33 -9.45
N TYR A 120 -9.36 1.64 -9.32
CA TYR A 120 -8.93 2.45 -8.19
C TYR A 120 -9.49 1.91 -6.86
N THR A 121 -10.78 1.59 -6.80
CA THR A 121 -11.44 1.08 -5.59
C THR A 121 -10.85 -0.27 -5.16
N ILE A 122 -10.59 -1.17 -6.11
CA ILE A 122 -9.95 -2.47 -5.83
C ILE A 122 -8.54 -2.26 -5.26
N PHE A 123 -7.74 -1.40 -5.89
CA PHE A 123 -6.39 -1.08 -5.41
C PHE A 123 -6.41 -0.48 -4.00
N GLN A 124 -7.28 0.50 -3.74
CA GLN A 124 -7.41 1.12 -2.43
C GLN A 124 -7.88 0.14 -1.35
N THR A 125 -8.80 -0.77 -1.69
CA THR A 125 -9.25 -1.82 -0.78
C THR A 125 -8.10 -2.75 -0.39
N LEU A 126 -7.30 -3.20 -1.35
CA LEU A 126 -6.12 -4.03 -1.07
C LEU A 126 -5.08 -3.29 -0.23
N MET A 127 -4.82 -2.02 -0.54
CA MET A 127 -3.89 -1.19 0.25
C MET A 127 -4.39 -0.95 1.66
N SER A 128 -5.70 -0.81 1.87
CA SER A 128 -6.29 -0.55 3.19
C SER A 128 -6.03 -1.66 4.20
N PHE A 129 -5.82 -2.91 3.74
CA PHE A 129 -5.50 -4.03 4.63
C PHE A 129 -4.15 -3.86 5.32
N PHE A 130 -3.22 -3.18 4.67
CA PHE A 130 -1.85 -2.99 5.18
C PHE A 130 -1.61 -1.61 5.77
N GLN A 131 -2.23 -0.56 5.23
CA GLN A 131 -1.97 0.83 5.61
C GLN A 131 -2.31 1.11 7.08
N GLY A 132 -3.47 0.64 7.55
CA GLY A 132 -3.90 0.82 8.93
C GLY A 132 -2.93 0.21 9.93
N PRO A 133 -2.68 -1.11 9.88
CA PRO A 133 -1.76 -1.78 10.77
C PRO A 133 -0.31 -1.27 10.68
N ALA A 134 0.16 -0.95 9.48
CA ALA A 134 1.50 -0.38 9.28
C ALA A 134 1.64 0.99 9.95
N LEU A 135 0.63 1.85 9.81
CA LEU A 135 0.61 3.16 10.48
C LEU A 135 0.62 3.00 12.01
N ALA A 136 -0.18 2.08 12.55
CA ALA A 136 -0.19 1.79 13.99
C ALA A 136 1.19 1.35 14.49
N MET A 137 1.86 0.46 13.75
CA MET A 137 3.19 -0.03 14.08
C MET A 137 4.23 1.11 14.05
N ILE A 138 4.20 1.96 13.03
CA ILE A 138 5.13 3.08 12.89
C ILE A 138 4.91 4.10 14.01
N LEU A 139 3.67 4.51 14.27
CA LEU A 139 3.36 5.50 15.30
C LEU A 139 3.74 4.98 16.70
N THR A 140 3.41 3.75 17.03
CA THR A 140 3.80 3.17 18.32
C THR A 140 5.30 3.02 18.46
N GLY A 141 6.03 2.67 17.40
CA GLY A 141 7.48 2.59 17.40
C GLY A 141 8.15 3.95 17.62
N PHE A 142 7.61 5.04 17.07
CA PHE A 142 8.15 6.39 17.28
C PHE A 142 7.76 7.02 18.61
N PHE A 143 6.51 6.89 19.02
CA PHE A 143 5.99 7.63 20.17
C PHE A 143 6.01 6.86 21.48
N TRP A 144 6.13 5.53 21.45
CA TRP A 144 6.02 4.71 22.64
C TRP A 144 7.28 3.87 22.89
N LYS A 145 8.10 4.29 23.84
CA LYS A 145 9.40 3.67 24.18
C LYS A 145 9.33 2.20 24.64
N ARG A 146 8.15 1.72 25.03
CA ARG A 146 7.95 0.35 25.49
C ARG A 146 7.47 -0.59 24.37
N ALA A 147 7.19 -0.07 23.17
CA ALA A 147 6.86 -0.90 22.02
C ALA A 147 8.02 -1.87 21.72
N ASN A 148 7.69 -3.14 21.50
CA ASN A 148 8.67 -4.17 21.18
C ASN A 148 8.31 -4.88 19.87
N GLY A 149 9.28 -5.61 19.30
CA GLY A 149 9.11 -6.29 18.01
C GLY A 149 8.00 -7.33 18.01
N ILE A 150 7.77 -8.04 19.13
CA ILE A 150 6.69 -9.04 19.25
C ILE A 150 5.32 -8.36 19.22
N GLY A 151 5.17 -7.26 19.97
CA GLY A 151 3.96 -6.45 19.97
C GLY A 151 3.65 -5.86 18.60
N ALA A 152 4.66 -5.31 17.92
CA ALA A 152 4.52 -4.76 16.58
C ALA A 152 4.08 -5.81 15.56
N LEU A 153 4.71 -6.99 15.55
CA LEU A 153 4.37 -8.08 14.64
C LEU A 153 2.96 -8.63 14.89
N SER A 154 2.63 -8.88 16.17
CA SER A 154 1.29 -9.39 16.53
C SER A 154 0.19 -8.39 16.19
N GLY A 155 0.39 -7.09 16.46
CA GLY A 155 -0.55 -6.05 16.09
C GLY A 155 -0.72 -5.92 14.59
N PHE A 156 0.37 -6.00 13.82
CA PHE A 156 0.31 -5.98 12.37
C PHE A 156 -0.51 -7.13 11.80
N ILE A 157 -0.24 -8.37 12.25
CA ILE A 157 -0.98 -9.56 11.82
C ILE A 157 -2.46 -9.48 12.21
N CYS A 158 -2.77 -9.14 13.47
CA CYS A 158 -4.14 -9.01 13.94
C CYS A 158 -4.90 -7.90 13.21
N GLY A 159 -4.24 -6.78 12.88
CA GLY A 159 -4.81 -5.71 12.09
C GLY A 159 -5.17 -6.15 10.67
N ILE A 160 -4.29 -6.90 10.00
CA ILE A 160 -4.59 -7.48 8.67
C ILE A 160 -5.76 -8.46 8.76
N ILE A 161 -5.77 -9.37 9.75
CA ILE A 161 -6.86 -10.32 9.94
C ILE A 161 -8.20 -9.58 10.16
N CYS A 162 -8.18 -8.50 10.93
CA CYS A 162 -9.36 -7.66 11.15
C CYS A 162 -9.84 -7.04 9.82
N ALA A 163 -8.94 -6.44 9.03
CA ALA A 163 -9.28 -5.81 7.76
C ALA A 163 -9.86 -6.82 6.75
N VAL A 164 -9.21 -7.98 6.60
CA VAL A 164 -9.69 -9.07 5.73
C VAL A 164 -11.03 -9.61 6.25
N GLY A 165 -11.19 -9.78 7.56
CA GLY A 165 -12.44 -10.22 8.16
C GLY A 165 -13.60 -9.25 7.88
N LEU A 166 -13.36 -7.94 8.01
CA LEU A 166 -14.34 -6.91 7.66
C LEU A 166 -14.67 -6.89 6.17
N PHE A 167 -13.67 -7.10 5.31
CA PHE A 167 -13.88 -7.22 3.86
C PHE A 167 -14.74 -8.43 3.49
N ILE A 168 -14.47 -9.60 4.08
CA ILE A 168 -15.27 -10.81 3.88
C ILE A 168 -16.69 -10.57 4.40
N LEU A 169 -16.85 -9.98 5.56
CA LEU A 169 -18.16 -9.69 6.17
C LEU A 169 -18.97 -8.70 5.32
N HIS A 170 -18.30 -7.67 4.76
CA HIS A 170 -18.94 -6.70 3.87
C HIS A 170 -19.44 -7.35 2.58
N ASN A 171 -18.63 -8.18 1.92
CA ASN A 171 -19.03 -8.89 0.69
C ASN A 171 -20.06 -9.99 0.95
N TRP A 172 -19.95 -10.69 2.08
CA TRP A 172 -20.90 -11.72 2.47
C TRP A 172 -22.30 -11.14 2.76
N HIS A 173 -22.31 -9.91 3.26
CA HIS A 173 -23.55 -9.18 3.49
C HIS A 173 -24.40 -9.01 2.23
N GLN A 174 -23.78 -8.71 1.08
CA GLN A 174 -24.46 -8.63 -0.22
C GLN A 174 -25.11 -9.97 -0.61
N SER A 175 -24.54 -11.10 -0.16
CA SER A 175 -25.04 -12.45 -0.46
C SER A 175 -26.10 -12.95 0.52
N PHE A 176 -26.13 -12.51 1.76
CA PHE A 176 -27.01 -13.01 2.83
C PHE A 176 -28.13 -12.05 3.27
N GLY A 177 -28.22 -10.85 2.71
CA GLY A 177 -29.32 -9.91 2.95
C GLY A 177 -29.40 -9.33 4.37
N ILE A 178 -28.30 -9.43 5.14
CA ILE A 178 -28.21 -8.83 6.47
C ILE A 178 -27.82 -7.35 6.32
N GLU A 179 -28.61 -6.38 6.78
CA GLU A 179 -28.25 -4.96 6.63
C GLU A 179 -26.96 -4.61 7.39
N PRO A 180 -25.98 -3.90 6.79
CA PRO A 180 -24.78 -3.51 7.48
C PRO A 180 -25.12 -2.54 8.62
N LEU A 181 -24.49 -2.75 9.78
CA LEU A 181 -24.68 -1.88 10.94
C LEU A 181 -24.27 -0.42 10.62
N PHE A 182 -23.42 -0.23 9.61
CA PHE A 182 -22.98 1.07 9.10
C PHE A 182 -22.87 1.02 7.57
N ARG A 183 -23.70 1.80 6.91
CA ARG A 183 -23.64 2.00 5.46
C ARG A 183 -22.62 3.10 5.18
N ILE A 184 -21.41 2.71 4.77
CA ILE A 184 -20.35 3.65 4.39
C ILE A 184 -20.16 3.54 2.89
N GLU A 185 -20.21 4.68 2.19
CA GLU A 185 -20.05 4.74 0.73
C GLU A 185 -18.63 4.34 0.28
N GLU A 186 -17.63 4.43 1.19
CA GLU A 186 -16.23 4.13 0.90
C GLU A 186 -15.67 3.07 1.86
N PRO A 187 -15.92 1.77 1.61
CA PRO A 187 -15.57 0.68 2.54
C PRO A 187 -14.07 0.57 2.84
N PHE A 188 -13.19 0.95 1.92
CA PHE A 188 -11.74 0.86 2.10
C PHE A 188 -11.21 1.77 3.22
N LEU A 189 -11.77 2.97 3.41
CA LEU A 189 -11.41 3.85 4.53
C LEU A 189 -11.81 3.23 5.88
N TYR A 190 -12.98 2.62 5.93
CA TYR A 190 -13.49 1.95 7.11
C TYR A 190 -12.60 0.77 7.52
N PHE A 191 -12.19 -0.07 6.57
CA PHE A 191 -11.27 -1.17 6.83
C PHE A 191 -9.93 -0.68 7.38
N SER A 192 -9.39 0.41 6.83
CA SER A 192 -8.12 0.99 7.28
C SER A 192 -8.21 1.54 8.71
N ILE A 193 -9.30 2.25 9.06
CA ILE A 193 -9.49 2.82 10.40
C ILE A 193 -9.61 1.72 11.45
N TRP A 194 -10.47 0.73 11.22
CA TRP A 194 -10.68 -0.33 12.20
C TRP A 194 -9.46 -1.24 12.35
N SER A 195 -8.78 -1.55 11.26
CA SER A 195 -7.54 -2.32 11.32
C SER A 195 -6.43 -1.56 12.06
N PHE A 196 -6.36 -0.23 11.92
CA PHE A 196 -5.48 0.63 12.70
C PHE A 196 -5.78 0.56 14.20
N VAL A 197 -7.06 0.72 14.59
CA VAL A 197 -7.48 0.69 15.99
C VAL A 197 -7.18 -0.67 16.63
N VAL A 198 -7.54 -1.76 15.96
CA VAL A 198 -7.26 -3.12 16.45
C VAL A 198 -5.76 -3.36 16.57
N ALA A 199 -4.98 -3.01 15.53
CA ALA A 199 -3.53 -3.12 15.57
C ALA A 199 -2.93 -2.34 16.74
N LEU A 200 -3.36 -1.09 16.94
CA LEU A 200 -2.90 -0.23 18.03
C LEU A 200 -3.17 -0.86 19.40
N ILE A 201 -4.38 -1.34 19.64
CA ILE A 201 -4.75 -2.01 20.90
C ILE A 201 -3.89 -3.25 21.13
N VAL A 202 -3.76 -4.11 20.11
CA VAL A 202 -2.95 -5.34 20.22
C VAL A 202 -1.48 -5.02 20.47
N ILE A 203 -0.90 -4.05 19.78
CA ILE A 203 0.49 -3.61 20.01
C ILE A 203 0.65 -3.19 21.47
N ILE A 204 -0.26 -2.36 21.99
CA ILE A 204 -0.19 -1.87 23.38
C ILE A 204 -0.30 -3.01 24.38
N VAL A 205 -1.27 -3.90 24.22
CA VAL A 205 -1.52 -5.02 25.13
C VAL A 205 -0.33 -5.99 25.11
N VAL A 206 0.06 -6.45 23.93
CA VAL A 206 1.16 -7.45 23.81
C VAL A 206 2.49 -6.86 24.26
N SER A 207 2.80 -5.61 23.92
CA SER A 207 4.04 -4.97 24.38
C SER A 207 4.07 -4.75 25.91
N ARG A 208 2.91 -4.65 26.58
CA ARG A 208 2.85 -4.61 28.04
C ARG A 208 3.06 -5.97 28.68
N LEU A 209 2.61 -7.04 28.03
CA LEU A 209 2.71 -8.43 28.51
C LEU A 209 4.06 -9.07 28.20
N THR A 210 4.82 -8.53 27.24
CA THR A 210 6.13 -9.05 26.81
C THR A 210 7.27 -8.20 27.36
N PRO A 211 8.48 -8.76 27.56
CA PRO A 211 9.63 -8.03 28.05
C PRO A 211 10.00 -6.88 27.09
N PRO A 212 10.48 -5.75 27.62
CA PRO A 212 10.91 -4.62 26.80
C PRO A 212 12.12 -4.99 25.94
N GLU A 213 12.27 -4.32 24.81
CA GLU A 213 13.43 -4.49 23.93
C GLU A 213 14.73 -4.11 24.65
N PRO A 214 15.85 -4.83 24.45
CA PRO A 214 17.14 -4.51 25.02
C PRO A 214 17.57 -3.09 24.74
N ALA A 215 18.17 -2.42 25.73
CA ALA A 215 18.57 -1.02 25.65
C ALA A 215 19.54 -0.72 24.50
N GLU A 216 20.35 -1.70 24.07
CA GLU A 216 21.25 -1.58 22.92
C GLU A 216 20.51 -1.31 21.60
N LYS A 217 19.36 -1.96 21.36
CA LYS A 217 18.58 -1.74 20.14
C LYS A 217 17.86 -0.38 20.14
N THR A 218 17.59 0.18 21.32
CA THR A 218 16.94 1.49 21.47
C THR A 218 17.94 2.65 21.62
N ALA A 219 19.23 2.35 21.79
CA ALA A 219 20.29 3.37 21.92
C ALA A 219 20.40 4.25 20.68
N PHE A 220 20.13 3.71 19.50
CA PHE A 220 20.12 4.47 18.24
C PHE A 220 19.07 5.60 18.21
N LEU A 221 17.93 5.40 18.85
CA LEU A 221 16.88 6.43 19.01
C LEU A 221 17.29 7.53 20.00
N LYS A 222 18.13 7.21 21.00
CA LYS A 222 18.64 8.20 21.97
C LYS A 222 19.70 9.11 21.35
N LEU A 223 20.61 8.59 20.53
CA LEU A 223 21.66 9.36 19.86
C LEU A 223 21.10 10.46 18.96
N ASN A 224 20.00 10.22 18.24
CA ASN A 224 19.39 11.23 17.38
C ASN A 224 18.66 12.34 18.16
N VAL A 225 18.20 12.09 19.38
CA VAL A 225 17.55 13.11 20.22
C VAL A 225 18.60 14.02 20.88
N GLU A 226 19.74 13.48 21.32
CA GLU A 226 20.83 14.27 21.91
C GLU A 226 21.55 15.15 20.88
N VAL A 227 21.76 14.65 19.65
CA VAL A 227 22.34 15.46 18.56
C VAL A 227 21.42 16.61 18.15
N SER A 228 20.09 16.42 18.22
CA SER A 228 19.13 17.50 17.94
C SER A 228 19.06 18.54 19.10
N SER A 229 19.30 18.15 20.33
CA SER A 229 19.26 19.08 21.49
C SER A 229 20.54 19.92 21.66
N ASN A 230 21.66 19.48 21.10
CA ASN A 230 22.93 20.20 21.14
C ASN A 230 23.14 21.18 19.97
N ASN A 231 22.19 21.24 19.02
CA ASN A 231 22.23 22.14 17.84
C ASN A 231 21.15 23.26 17.91
N VAL A 232 20.60 23.56 19.08
CA VAL A 232 19.68 24.68 19.32
C VAL A 232 20.39 25.66 20.33
#